data_19a16c917e29e87275b041e64a732c44
#
_entry.id   19a16c917e29e87275b041e64a732c44
#
_cell.length_a   1.000
_cell.length_b   1.000
_cell.length_c   1.000
_cell.angle_alpha   90.00
_cell.angle_beta   90.00
_cell.angle_gamma   90.00
#
_symmetry.space_group_name_H-M   'P 1'
#
loop_
_entity.id
_entity.type
_entity.pdbx_description
1 polymer ?
#
loop_
_entity_poly.entity_id
_entity_poly.type
_entity_poly.pdbx_seq_one_letter_code
_entity_poly.pdbx_strand_id
1 'polypeptide(L)'
;LKKIHHFAKTAFVALYLTVLSAAAFAQAPVQRPVDGIIAKVDNHVILRSDVEFGYLQYLQQSKQQPTDELKCQIFSSLMQDKLLLARAEVDSVVVQEPMVASELDRRIQYLAGQVGGVERLEQYYNKSITQLKEELRRTVREQMTMEQMQQEITSKVTVTPKEVRKYFNNIPADSLPYFSSEVELGQIVKFAAVSKTQKQAAREQLEALRKRILAGEDFATLAKQFSQDPGSAEAGGELGFFKKKELVPEYEAAALRLEPGGISNVIESQFGFHLIQLIQRRGQEFNTRHILIKPATATVDVQEAMVELDSIRTLILEDSITFAKAAKDLSDDKNTKDNGGMIVSRATGSTYTPMDQVDPSIFFVIDTMEVGDISRPIPYTTEDGREAVRIIYLKGKSTPHLANLKDDYQRISNAALAEKRSKAVDKWFRENIGTVFIEIDPEYQGCEGLQQLMQ
;
A
#
# COMPACT_ATOMS: atom_id res chain seq x y z
N LEU A 1 80.41 2.77 -19.79
CA LEU A 1 79.26 3.54 -19.28
C LEU A 1 78.38 4.17 -20.38
N LYS A 2 78.93 4.50 -21.60
CA LYS A 2 78.13 5.11 -22.67
C LYS A 2 77.26 4.13 -23.50
N LYS A 3 77.47 2.81 -23.44
CA LYS A 3 76.71 1.81 -24.20
C LYS A 3 75.43 1.36 -23.48
N ILE A 4 75.27 1.59 -22.17
CA ILE A 4 74.09 1.19 -21.37
C ILE A 4 72.97 2.22 -21.52
N HIS A 5 73.27 3.50 -21.82
CA HIS A 5 72.27 4.55 -21.99
C HIS A 5 71.51 4.49 -23.33
N HIS A 6 72.02 3.82 -24.37
CA HIS A 6 71.32 3.70 -25.64
C HIS A 6 70.31 2.55 -25.65
N PHE A 7 70.56 1.47 -24.89
CA PHE A 7 69.62 0.35 -24.77
C PHE A 7 68.36 0.68 -23.91
N ALA A 8 68.53 1.54 -22.94
CA ALA A 8 67.39 1.97 -22.09
C ALA A 8 66.37 2.91 -22.78
N LYS A 9 66.89 3.75 -23.73
CA LYS A 9 66.05 4.68 -24.51
C LYS A 9 65.21 3.97 -25.58
N THR A 10 65.78 2.96 -26.24
CA THR A 10 65.06 2.17 -27.25
C THR A 10 64.03 1.22 -26.66
N ALA A 11 64.24 0.67 -25.44
CA ALA A 11 63.32 -0.14 -24.77
C ALA A 11 62.10 0.67 -24.26
N PHE A 12 62.31 1.93 -23.86
CA PHE A 12 61.22 2.81 -23.37
C PHE A 12 60.27 3.32 -24.48
N VAL A 13 60.89 3.58 -25.72
CA VAL A 13 60.07 3.98 -26.88
C VAL A 13 59.29 2.80 -27.45
N ALA A 14 59.84 1.57 -27.43
CA ALA A 14 59.10 0.37 -27.84
C ALA A 14 57.95 0.01 -26.88
N LEU A 15 58.09 0.22 -25.55
CA LEU A 15 57.07 -0.01 -24.56
C LEU A 15 55.95 1.04 -24.67
N TYR A 16 56.25 2.29 -25.03
CA TYR A 16 55.25 3.35 -25.21
C TYR A 16 54.41 3.17 -26.48
N LEU A 17 55.00 2.62 -27.55
CA LEU A 17 54.28 2.32 -28.80
C LEU A 17 53.38 1.07 -28.69
N THR A 18 53.69 0.11 -27.84
CA THR A 18 52.83 -1.06 -27.59
C THR A 18 51.66 -0.76 -26.66
N VAL A 19 51.77 0.22 -25.75
CA VAL A 19 50.66 0.67 -24.88
C VAL A 19 49.66 1.55 -25.66
N LEU A 20 50.12 2.33 -26.66
CA LEU A 20 49.20 3.12 -27.50
C LEU A 20 48.42 2.25 -28.51
N SER A 21 48.93 1.08 -28.92
CA SER A 21 48.16 0.16 -29.78
C SER A 21 47.13 -0.69 -29.07
N ALA A 22 47.27 -0.90 -27.75
CA ALA A 22 46.25 -1.59 -26.92
C ALA A 22 45.05 -0.69 -26.60
N ALA A 23 45.19 0.63 -26.63
CA ALA A 23 44.10 1.56 -26.36
C ALA A 23 43.14 1.78 -27.57
N ALA A 24 43.54 1.36 -28.78
CA ALA A 24 42.71 1.51 -29.98
C ALA A 24 41.69 0.40 -30.22
N PHE A 25 41.71 -0.68 -29.43
CA PHE A 25 40.74 -1.78 -29.53
C PHE A 25 39.58 -1.71 -28.53
N ALA A 26 39.48 -0.67 -27.73
CA ALA A 26 38.51 -0.60 -26.62
C ALA A 26 37.26 0.23 -26.92
N GLN A 27 36.91 0.50 -28.15
CA GLN A 27 35.66 1.17 -28.50
C GLN A 27 35.05 0.61 -29.78
N ALA A 28 34.72 -0.68 -29.77
CA ALA A 28 33.60 -1.11 -30.60
C ALA A 28 32.32 -0.47 -30.03
N PRO A 29 31.50 0.23 -30.84
CA PRO A 29 30.22 0.70 -30.36
C PRO A 29 29.46 -0.54 -29.89
N VAL A 30 29.08 -0.58 -28.61
CA VAL A 30 28.10 -1.54 -28.11
C VAL A 30 26.85 -1.24 -28.91
N GLN A 31 26.63 -1.96 -30.00
CA GLN A 31 25.34 -2.01 -30.66
C GLN A 31 24.40 -2.55 -29.58
N ARG A 32 23.61 -1.64 -28.96
CA ARG A 32 22.48 -2.05 -28.15
C ARG A 32 21.62 -2.85 -29.11
N PRO A 33 21.42 -4.14 -28.89
CA PRO A 33 20.48 -4.89 -29.72
C PRO A 33 19.14 -4.15 -29.71
N VAL A 34 18.64 -3.85 -30.89
CA VAL A 34 17.27 -3.31 -31.01
C VAL A 34 16.36 -4.38 -30.39
N ASP A 35 15.49 -3.97 -29.47
CA ASP A 35 14.59 -4.87 -28.80
C ASP A 35 13.69 -5.59 -29.83
N GLY A 36 13.72 -6.94 -29.83
CA GLY A 36 13.02 -7.74 -30.82
C GLY A 36 11.59 -7.99 -30.44
N ILE A 37 10.67 -7.85 -31.42
CA ILE A 37 9.30 -8.34 -31.29
C ILE A 37 9.35 -9.87 -31.31
N ILE A 38 8.90 -10.51 -30.25
CA ILE A 38 8.86 -11.98 -30.14
C ILE A 38 7.45 -12.55 -30.31
N ALA A 39 6.41 -11.73 -30.13
CA ALA A 39 5.05 -12.09 -30.49
C ALA A 39 4.21 -10.88 -30.84
N LYS A 40 3.16 -11.12 -31.60
CA LYS A 40 2.15 -10.15 -31.96
C LYS A 40 0.76 -10.77 -31.82
N VAL A 41 -0.14 -10.05 -31.14
CA VAL A 41 -1.56 -10.42 -31.02
C VAL A 41 -2.38 -9.23 -31.51
N ASP A 42 -2.93 -9.33 -32.72
CA ASP A 42 -3.53 -8.20 -33.46
C ASP A 42 -2.59 -6.97 -33.49
N ASN A 43 -2.97 -5.89 -32.79
CA ASN A 43 -2.20 -4.66 -32.71
C ASN A 43 -1.22 -4.61 -31.51
N HIS A 44 -1.26 -5.63 -30.67
CA HIS A 44 -0.41 -5.69 -29.47
C HIS A 44 0.83 -6.52 -29.70
N VAL A 45 1.99 -5.98 -29.30
CA VAL A 45 3.29 -6.65 -29.44
C VAL A 45 3.81 -7.06 -28.05
N ILE A 46 4.60 -8.13 -28.05
CA ILE A 46 5.43 -8.54 -26.92
C ILE A 46 6.88 -8.44 -27.36
N LEU A 47 7.66 -7.72 -26.57
CA LEU A 47 9.09 -7.55 -26.81
C LEU A 47 9.88 -8.60 -26.00
N ARG A 48 11.08 -8.89 -26.48
CA ARG A 48 12.02 -9.77 -25.75
C ARG A 48 12.32 -9.20 -24.36
N SER A 49 12.47 -7.89 -24.25
CA SER A 49 12.66 -7.19 -22.98
C SER A 49 11.52 -7.37 -21.99
N ASP A 50 10.26 -7.49 -22.46
CA ASP A 50 9.11 -7.69 -21.59
C ASP A 50 9.21 -9.04 -20.85
N VAL A 51 9.62 -10.10 -21.58
CA VAL A 51 9.84 -11.44 -20.99
C VAL A 51 11.00 -11.43 -20.01
N GLU A 52 12.14 -10.86 -20.41
CA GLU A 52 13.32 -10.78 -19.54
C GLU A 52 13.04 -9.96 -18.28
N PHE A 53 12.35 -8.84 -18.40
CA PHE A 53 11.94 -8.03 -17.25
C PHE A 53 11.01 -8.79 -16.29
N GLY A 54 9.96 -9.40 -16.83
CA GLY A 54 9.03 -10.23 -16.02
C GLY A 54 9.75 -11.40 -15.33
N TYR A 55 10.68 -12.05 -16.05
CA TYR A 55 11.50 -13.12 -15.53
C TYR A 55 12.39 -12.68 -14.36
N LEU A 56 13.12 -11.59 -14.51
CA LEU A 56 13.97 -11.04 -13.45
C LEU A 56 13.15 -10.60 -12.23
N GLN A 57 12.03 -9.96 -12.46
CA GLN A 57 11.13 -9.54 -11.39
C GLN A 57 10.60 -10.75 -10.59
N TYR A 58 10.18 -11.82 -11.29
CA TYR A 58 9.70 -13.03 -10.64
C TYR A 58 10.79 -13.71 -9.80
N LEU A 59 12.02 -13.81 -10.33
CA LEU A 59 13.14 -14.39 -9.59
C LEU A 59 13.47 -13.60 -8.30
N GLN A 60 13.41 -12.28 -8.36
CA GLN A 60 13.63 -11.43 -7.18
C GLN A 60 12.58 -11.67 -6.09
N GLN A 61 11.34 -11.90 -6.47
CA GLN A 61 10.23 -12.11 -5.53
C GLN A 61 10.13 -13.54 -4.99
N SER A 62 10.35 -14.55 -5.85
CA SER A 62 10.07 -15.95 -5.53
C SER A 62 11.26 -16.70 -4.93
N LYS A 63 12.49 -16.19 -5.05
CA LYS A 63 13.75 -16.86 -4.68
C LYS A 63 13.92 -18.24 -5.37
N GLN A 64 13.22 -18.47 -6.48
CA GLN A 64 13.34 -19.71 -7.27
C GLN A 64 14.62 -19.73 -8.11
N GLN A 65 15.03 -20.94 -8.51
CA GLN A 65 16.17 -21.11 -9.43
C GLN A 65 15.77 -20.69 -10.86
N PRO A 66 16.69 -20.08 -11.62
CA PRO A 66 16.46 -19.74 -13.02
C PRO A 66 16.19 -20.98 -13.87
N THR A 67 15.11 -21.00 -14.67
CA THR A 67 14.80 -22.06 -15.62
C THR A 67 14.19 -21.49 -16.90
N ASP A 68 14.38 -22.19 -18.02
CA ASP A 68 13.76 -21.81 -19.29
C ASP A 68 12.23 -22.01 -19.25
N GLU A 69 11.76 -22.98 -18.48
CA GLU A 69 10.35 -23.21 -18.23
C GLU A 69 9.66 -21.99 -17.63
N LEU A 70 10.31 -21.32 -16.68
CA LEU A 70 9.79 -20.09 -16.09
C LEU A 70 9.69 -18.95 -17.14
N LYS A 71 10.65 -18.84 -18.09
CA LYS A 71 10.53 -17.86 -19.17
C LYS A 71 9.32 -18.16 -20.07
N CYS A 72 9.07 -19.43 -20.36
CA CYS A 72 7.89 -19.88 -21.10
C CYS A 72 6.59 -19.55 -20.36
N GLN A 73 6.55 -19.72 -19.04
CA GLN A 73 5.37 -19.35 -18.23
C GLN A 73 5.12 -17.83 -18.26
N ILE A 74 6.17 -17.00 -18.12
CA ILE A 74 6.07 -15.55 -18.23
C ILE A 74 5.59 -15.15 -19.64
N PHE A 75 6.16 -15.73 -20.69
CA PHE A 75 5.73 -15.46 -22.05
C PHE A 75 4.26 -15.83 -22.28
N SER A 76 3.83 -17.01 -21.80
CA SER A 76 2.43 -17.44 -21.90
C SER A 76 1.48 -16.48 -21.15
N SER A 77 1.88 -15.96 -20.00
CA SER A 77 1.10 -14.95 -19.28
C SER A 77 0.98 -13.65 -20.08
N LEU A 78 2.09 -13.17 -20.65
CA LEU A 78 2.06 -11.97 -21.51
C LEU A 78 1.20 -12.16 -22.76
N MET A 79 1.19 -13.35 -23.34
CA MET A 79 0.30 -13.69 -24.46
C MET A 79 -1.18 -13.63 -24.04
N GLN A 80 -1.51 -14.15 -22.87
CA GLN A 80 -2.88 -14.05 -22.34
C GLN A 80 -3.29 -12.60 -22.12
N ASP A 81 -2.40 -11.77 -21.55
CA ASP A 81 -2.65 -10.34 -21.35
C ASP A 81 -2.93 -9.62 -22.67
N LYS A 82 -2.14 -9.90 -23.73
CA LYS A 82 -2.36 -9.29 -25.04
C LYS A 82 -3.64 -9.79 -25.73
N LEU A 83 -4.02 -11.05 -25.50
CA LEU A 83 -5.30 -11.56 -25.97
C LEU A 83 -6.50 -10.89 -25.27
N LEU A 84 -6.42 -10.67 -23.95
CA LEU A 84 -7.45 -9.92 -23.23
C LEU A 84 -7.60 -8.51 -23.77
N LEU A 85 -6.48 -7.81 -24.02
CA LEU A 85 -6.50 -6.45 -24.58
C LEU A 85 -7.10 -6.41 -26.00
N ALA A 86 -6.66 -7.32 -26.89
CA ALA A 86 -7.18 -7.40 -28.24
C ALA A 86 -8.69 -7.66 -28.25
N ARG A 87 -9.18 -8.56 -27.39
CA ARG A 87 -10.61 -8.84 -27.27
C ARG A 87 -11.38 -7.71 -26.61
N ALA A 88 -10.81 -7.03 -25.61
CA ALA A 88 -11.42 -5.85 -24.97
C ALA A 88 -11.72 -4.74 -26.00
N GLU A 89 -10.83 -4.54 -26.99
CA GLU A 89 -11.07 -3.59 -28.10
C GLU A 89 -12.28 -4.02 -28.95
N VAL A 90 -12.39 -5.31 -29.29
CA VAL A 90 -13.51 -5.85 -30.10
C VAL A 90 -14.83 -5.78 -29.31
N ASP A 91 -14.80 -6.14 -28.04
CA ASP A 91 -15.97 -6.20 -27.15
C ASP A 91 -16.32 -4.80 -26.57
N SER A 92 -15.59 -3.75 -26.98
CA SER A 92 -15.79 -2.35 -26.54
C SER A 92 -15.74 -2.16 -25.03
N VAL A 93 -14.86 -2.90 -24.37
CA VAL A 93 -14.58 -2.74 -22.94
C VAL A 93 -13.72 -1.49 -22.75
N VAL A 94 -14.27 -0.44 -22.18
CA VAL A 94 -13.60 0.87 -22.06
C VAL A 94 -13.49 1.28 -20.60
N VAL A 95 -12.26 1.49 -20.16
CA VAL A 95 -11.97 2.11 -18.84
C VAL A 95 -12.09 3.63 -18.97
N GLN A 96 -12.90 4.24 -18.11
CA GLN A 96 -13.12 5.67 -18.09
C GLN A 96 -11.87 6.43 -17.62
N GLU A 97 -11.51 7.52 -18.32
CA GLU A 97 -10.31 8.30 -18.03
C GLU A 97 -10.21 8.82 -16.57
N PRO A 98 -11.30 9.25 -15.91
CA PRO A 98 -11.23 9.62 -14.49
C PRO A 98 -10.81 8.47 -13.57
N MET A 99 -11.14 7.22 -13.92
CA MET A 99 -10.72 6.04 -13.14
C MET A 99 -9.21 5.80 -13.31
N VAL A 100 -8.68 5.93 -14.54
CA VAL A 100 -7.24 5.84 -14.81
C VAL A 100 -6.47 6.92 -14.04
N ALA A 101 -6.97 8.15 -14.04
CA ALA A 101 -6.35 9.26 -13.32
C ALA A 101 -6.33 9.01 -11.80
N SER A 102 -7.44 8.54 -11.23
CA SER A 102 -7.53 8.18 -9.81
C SER A 102 -6.58 7.05 -9.42
N GLU A 103 -6.45 6.02 -10.27
CA GLU A 103 -5.53 4.91 -10.03
C GLU A 103 -4.07 5.37 -10.12
N LEU A 104 -3.73 6.25 -11.06
CA LEU A 104 -2.42 6.88 -11.16
C LEU A 104 -2.09 7.69 -9.89
N ASP A 105 -3.05 8.49 -9.40
CA ASP A 105 -2.87 9.26 -8.17
C ASP A 105 -2.59 8.34 -6.98
N ARG A 106 -3.34 7.25 -6.85
CA ARG A 106 -3.15 6.24 -5.79
C ARG A 106 -1.77 5.60 -5.85
N ARG A 107 -1.30 5.21 -7.05
CA ARG A 107 0.03 4.60 -7.24
C ARG A 107 1.16 5.56 -6.92
N ILE A 108 1.05 6.80 -7.37
CA ILE A 108 2.05 7.83 -7.06
C ILE A 108 2.12 8.08 -5.55
N GLN A 109 0.99 8.18 -4.86
CA GLN A 109 0.97 8.33 -3.40
C GLN A 109 1.60 7.13 -2.68
N TYR A 110 1.31 5.91 -3.13
CA TYR A 110 1.93 4.70 -2.59
C TYR A 110 3.45 4.72 -2.78
N LEU A 111 3.94 5.01 -3.99
CA LEU A 111 5.38 5.10 -4.28
C LEU A 111 6.05 6.23 -3.50
N ALA A 112 5.41 7.39 -3.39
CA ALA A 112 5.90 8.51 -2.59
C ALA A 112 6.02 8.12 -1.10
N GLY A 113 5.04 7.40 -0.56
CA GLY A 113 5.10 6.87 0.80
C GLY A 113 6.29 5.94 1.04
N GLN A 114 6.66 5.10 0.05
CA GLN A 114 7.79 4.18 0.15
C GLN A 114 9.16 4.88 0.21
N VAL A 115 9.30 6.02 -0.47
CA VAL A 115 10.57 6.77 -0.55
C VAL A 115 10.62 7.98 0.37
N GLY A 116 9.55 8.25 1.12
CA GLY A 116 9.49 9.34 2.10
C GLY A 116 9.07 10.69 1.52
N GLY A 117 8.22 10.69 0.49
CA GLY A 117 7.56 11.88 -0.04
C GLY A 117 7.67 12.04 -1.55
N VAL A 118 6.83 12.95 -2.07
CA VAL A 118 6.70 13.23 -3.51
C VAL A 118 8.00 13.77 -4.10
N GLU A 119 8.68 14.70 -3.40
CA GLU A 119 9.94 15.29 -3.88
C GLU A 119 11.08 14.27 -3.96
N ARG A 120 11.13 13.33 -2.99
CA ARG A 120 12.10 12.23 -3.05
C ARG A 120 11.79 11.28 -4.20
N LEU A 121 10.51 11.08 -4.52
CA LEU A 121 10.11 10.29 -5.67
C LEU A 121 10.55 10.95 -6.98
N GLU A 122 10.35 12.27 -7.13
CA GLU A 122 10.81 13.04 -8.29
C GLU A 122 12.34 13.01 -8.43
N GLN A 123 13.08 13.14 -7.33
CA GLN A 123 14.54 13.04 -7.31
C GLN A 123 15.01 11.62 -7.68
N TYR A 124 14.35 10.57 -7.11
CA TYR A 124 14.71 9.18 -7.37
C TYR A 124 14.58 8.81 -8.85
N TYR A 125 13.49 9.23 -9.49
CA TYR A 125 13.23 8.97 -10.90
C TYR A 125 13.81 10.05 -11.83
N ASN A 126 14.29 11.16 -11.30
CA ASN A 126 14.72 12.36 -12.06
C ASN A 126 13.63 12.84 -13.03
N LYS A 127 12.36 12.82 -12.60
CA LYS A 127 11.18 13.16 -13.39
C LYS A 127 10.13 13.82 -12.49
N SER A 128 9.35 14.75 -13.07
CA SER A 128 8.20 15.29 -12.34
C SER A 128 7.07 14.25 -12.20
N ILE A 129 6.22 14.41 -11.19
CA ILE A 129 5.04 13.55 -11.00
C ILE A 129 4.16 13.53 -12.25
N THR A 130 4.01 14.66 -12.94
CA THR A 130 3.25 14.74 -14.19
C THR A 130 3.86 13.84 -15.27
N GLN A 131 5.18 13.86 -15.41
CA GLN A 131 5.88 12.98 -16.36
C GLN A 131 5.75 11.50 -15.97
N LEU A 132 5.90 11.17 -14.68
CA LEU A 132 5.72 9.81 -14.20
C LEU A 132 4.30 9.29 -14.44
N LYS A 133 3.27 10.11 -14.17
CA LYS A 133 1.88 9.75 -14.48
C LYS A 133 1.64 9.53 -15.97
N GLU A 134 2.22 10.37 -16.83
CA GLU A 134 2.06 10.22 -18.28
C GLU A 134 2.72 8.94 -18.80
N GLU A 135 3.92 8.61 -18.31
CA GLU A 135 4.61 7.35 -18.65
C GLU A 135 3.84 6.11 -18.18
N LEU A 136 3.26 6.16 -16.98
CA LEU A 136 2.51 5.05 -16.41
C LEU A 136 1.09 4.93 -16.96
N ARG A 137 0.54 5.99 -17.58
CA ARG A 137 -0.87 6.08 -18.01
C ARG A 137 -1.29 4.92 -18.91
N ARG A 138 -0.48 4.61 -19.92
CA ARG A 138 -0.78 3.50 -20.83
C ARG A 138 -0.81 2.16 -20.11
N THR A 139 0.20 1.85 -19.33
CA THR A 139 0.31 0.60 -18.57
C THR A 139 -0.84 0.44 -17.56
N VAL A 140 -1.19 1.52 -16.86
CA VAL A 140 -2.31 1.51 -15.91
C VAL A 140 -3.64 1.28 -16.65
N ARG A 141 -3.87 1.94 -17.77
CA ARG A 141 -5.07 1.73 -18.58
C ARG A 141 -5.17 0.29 -19.10
N GLU A 142 -4.09 -0.24 -19.67
CA GLU A 142 -4.03 -1.63 -20.15
C GLU A 142 -4.35 -2.60 -19.01
N GLN A 143 -3.74 -2.43 -17.84
CA GLN A 143 -4.02 -3.28 -16.68
C GLN A 143 -5.48 -3.20 -16.24
N MET A 144 -6.04 -2.00 -16.09
CA MET A 144 -7.45 -1.83 -15.72
C MET A 144 -8.40 -2.41 -16.76
N THR A 145 -8.04 -2.33 -18.07
CA THR A 145 -8.83 -2.94 -19.15
C THR A 145 -8.83 -4.46 -19.04
N MET A 146 -7.67 -5.08 -18.78
CA MET A 146 -7.57 -6.54 -18.53
C MET A 146 -8.39 -6.96 -17.32
N GLU A 147 -8.29 -6.24 -16.20
CA GLU A 147 -9.07 -6.51 -14.99
C GLU A 147 -10.57 -6.43 -15.26
N GLN A 148 -11.03 -5.41 -15.97
CA GLN A 148 -12.43 -5.24 -16.35
C GLN A 148 -12.89 -6.37 -17.27
N MET A 149 -12.08 -6.75 -18.25
CA MET A 149 -12.39 -7.87 -19.17
C MET A 149 -12.49 -9.20 -18.40
N GLN A 150 -11.55 -9.49 -17.48
CA GLN A 150 -11.63 -10.67 -16.61
C GLN A 150 -12.88 -10.64 -15.71
N GLN A 151 -13.25 -9.47 -15.22
CA GLN A 151 -14.48 -9.30 -14.43
C GLN A 151 -15.74 -9.60 -15.29
N GLU A 152 -15.79 -9.16 -16.53
CA GLU A 152 -16.90 -9.47 -17.44
C GLU A 152 -16.99 -10.97 -17.72
N ILE A 153 -15.86 -11.63 -18.04
CA ILE A 153 -15.80 -13.07 -18.27
C ILE A 153 -16.33 -13.85 -17.05
N THR A 154 -16.02 -13.38 -15.86
CA THR A 154 -16.32 -14.08 -14.61
C THR A 154 -17.55 -13.55 -13.87
N SER A 155 -18.23 -12.51 -14.37
CA SER A 155 -19.34 -11.82 -13.69
C SER A 155 -20.51 -12.74 -13.34
N LYS A 156 -20.79 -13.71 -14.19
CA LYS A 156 -21.89 -14.69 -14.03
C LYS A 156 -21.45 -15.98 -13.35
N VAL A 157 -20.16 -16.12 -13.00
CA VAL A 157 -19.63 -17.32 -12.37
C VAL A 157 -19.95 -17.30 -10.88
N THR A 158 -20.77 -18.23 -10.44
CA THR A 158 -21.14 -18.46 -9.05
C THR A 158 -20.88 -19.91 -8.66
N VAL A 159 -20.81 -20.19 -7.37
CA VAL A 159 -20.68 -21.56 -6.86
C VAL A 159 -21.92 -21.96 -6.05
N THR A 160 -22.37 -23.20 -6.25
CA THR A 160 -23.42 -23.80 -5.45
C THR A 160 -22.85 -24.54 -4.24
N PRO A 161 -23.65 -24.78 -3.17
CA PRO A 161 -23.18 -25.58 -2.03
C PRO A 161 -22.70 -27.00 -2.38
N LYS A 162 -23.22 -27.57 -3.47
CA LYS A 162 -22.77 -28.88 -3.97
C LYS A 162 -21.37 -28.77 -4.59
N GLU A 163 -21.09 -27.72 -5.33
CA GLU A 163 -19.77 -27.48 -5.92
C GLU A 163 -18.73 -27.16 -4.85
N VAL A 164 -19.09 -26.39 -3.83
CA VAL A 164 -18.20 -26.10 -2.68
C VAL A 164 -17.81 -27.40 -1.97
N ARG A 165 -18.77 -28.29 -1.70
CA ARG A 165 -18.49 -29.63 -1.12
C ARG A 165 -17.60 -30.47 -2.03
N LYS A 166 -17.86 -30.46 -3.36
CA LYS A 166 -17.03 -31.18 -4.32
C LYS A 166 -15.60 -30.66 -4.35
N TYR A 167 -15.43 -29.33 -4.36
CA TYR A 167 -14.13 -28.69 -4.28
C TYR A 167 -13.37 -29.16 -3.04
N PHE A 168 -13.98 -29.04 -1.87
CA PHE A 168 -13.37 -29.43 -0.59
C PHE A 168 -12.97 -30.90 -0.56
N ASN A 169 -13.84 -31.80 -1.01
CA ASN A 169 -13.57 -33.24 -1.03
C ASN A 169 -12.47 -33.63 -2.02
N ASN A 170 -12.15 -32.79 -2.98
CA ASN A 170 -11.06 -33.04 -3.92
C ASN A 170 -9.69 -32.58 -3.38
N ILE A 171 -9.65 -31.85 -2.27
CA ILE A 171 -8.40 -31.47 -1.62
C ILE A 171 -7.83 -32.73 -0.92
N PRO A 172 -6.58 -33.13 -1.23
CA PRO A 172 -5.95 -34.25 -0.51
C PRO A 172 -5.90 -33.94 0.99
N ALA A 173 -6.08 -34.98 1.81
CA ALA A 173 -6.16 -34.82 3.26
C ALA A 173 -4.87 -34.22 3.90
N ASP A 174 -3.73 -34.54 3.29
CA ASP A 174 -2.40 -33.99 3.66
C ASP A 174 -2.14 -32.58 3.20
N SER A 175 -2.98 -32.07 2.32
CA SER A 175 -2.91 -30.73 1.75
C SER A 175 -4.02 -29.81 2.28
N LEU A 176 -4.83 -30.27 3.24
CA LEU A 176 -5.84 -29.44 3.88
C LEU A 176 -5.17 -28.30 4.67
N PRO A 177 -5.61 -27.03 4.48
CA PRO A 177 -5.11 -25.92 5.26
C PRO A 177 -5.33 -26.14 6.76
N TYR A 178 -4.33 -25.82 7.56
CA TYR A 178 -4.45 -25.74 9.01
C TYR A 178 -4.68 -24.28 9.41
N PHE A 179 -5.76 -24.03 10.12
CA PHE A 179 -6.07 -22.72 10.69
C PHE A 179 -5.67 -22.69 12.15
N SER A 180 -4.85 -21.71 12.52
CA SER A 180 -4.54 -21.42 13.90
C SER A 180 -5.79 -20.90 14.62
N SER A 181 -5.75 -20.81 15.94
CA SER A 181 -6.80 -20.14 16.70
C SER A 181 -7.01 -18.73 16.21
N GLU A 182 -8.24 -18.35 15.97
CA GLU A 182 -8.65 -17.00 15.59
C GLU A 182 -9.64 -16.45 16.62
N VAL A 183 -9.64 -15.11 16.72
CA VAL A 183 -10.53 -14.40 17.62
C VAL A 183 -11.37 -13.39 16.88
N GLU A 184 -12.62 -13.24 17.29
CA GLU A 184 -13.52 -12.17 16.88
C GLU A 184 -13.60 -11.16 18.03
N LEU A 185 -13.06 -9.96 17.80
CA LEU A 185 -12.88 -8.94 18.82
C LEU A 185 -13.71 -7.70 18.53
N GLY A 186 -14.28 -7.12 19.58
CA GLY A 186 -14.83 -5.77 19.55
C GLY A 186 -14.08 -4.86 20.51
N GLN A 187 -14.15 -3.54 20.25
CA GLN A 187 -13.61 -2.52 21.15
C GLN A 187 -14.54 -1.34 21.32
N ILE A 188 -14.48 -0.72 22.49
CA ILE A 188 -14.99 0.61 22.76
C ILE A 188 -13.85 1.45 23.27
N VAL A 189 -13.64 2.62 22.68
CA VAL A 189 -12.48 3.48 22.94
C VAL A 189 -12.95 4.81 23.47
N LYS A 190 -12.24 5.34 24.48
CA LYS A 190 -12.31 6.73 24.92
C LYS A 190 -10.95 7.38 24.82
N PHE A 191 -10.90 8.54 24.18
CA PHE A 191 -9.67 9.33 24.21
C PHE A 191 -9.55 10.04 25.55
N ALA A 192 -8.34 10.06 26.11
CA ALA A 192 -8.08 10.84 27.29
C ALA A 192 -8.30 12.33 26.97
N ALA A 193 -9.23 12.96 27.70
CA ALA A 193 -9.60 14.35 27.49
C ALA A 193 -8.45 15.25 27.95
N VAL A 194 -7.88 16.01 27.02
CA VAL A 194 -6.83 16.99 27.36
C VAL A 194 -7.44 18.17 28.10
N SER A 195 -6.93 18.46 29.27
CA SER A 195 -7.43 19.57 30.08
C SER A 195 -7.28 20.94 29.40
N LYS A 196 -8.13 21.90 29.74
CA LYS A 196 -8.04 23.27 29.21
C LYS A 196 -6.68 23.91 29.47
N THR A 197 -6.08 23.62 30.63
CA THR A 197 -4.75 24.12 31.03
C THR A 197 -3.65 23.60 30.11
N GLN A 198 -3.69 22.32 29.75
CA GLN A 198 -2.71 21.71 28.84
C GLN A 198 -2.87 22.20 27.40
N LYS A 199 -4.11 22.37 26.94
CA LYS A 199 -4.41 23.02 25.64
C LYS A 199 -3.86 24.43 25.60
N GLN A 200 -4.06 25.19 26.67
CA GLN A 200 -3.57 26.56 26.78
C GLN A 200 -2.04 26.62 26.76
N ALA A 201 -1.37 25.72 27.49
CA ALA A 201 0.10 25.65 27.48
C ALA A 201 0.67 25.34 26.09
N ALA A 202 0.08 24.37 25.35
CA ALA A 202 0.49 24.06 23.98
C ALA A 202 0.27 25.25 23.02
N ARG A 203 -0.85 25.97 23.17
CA ARG A 203 -1.14 27.18 22.40
C ARG A 203 -0.10 28.27 22.69
N GLU A 204 0.19 28.54 23.96
CA GLU A 204 1.18 29.56 24.39
C GLU A 204 2.60 29.23 23.87
N GLN A 205 2.96 27.97 23.86
CA GLN A 205 4.25 27.52 23.29
C GLN A 205 4.32 27.87 21.78
N LEU A 206 3.29 27.57 21.00
CA LEU A 206 3.26 27.93 19.58
C LEU A 206 3.17 29.44 19.33
N GLU A 207 2.46 30.21 20.17
CA GLU A 207 2.45 31.66 20.06
C GLU A 207 3.84 32.25 20.34
N ALA A 208 4.60 31.66 21.27
CA ALA A 208 5.98 32.07 21.50
C ALA A 208 6.87 31.79 20.28
N LEU A 209 6.74 30.61 19.67
CA LEU A 209 7.44 30.25 18.43
C LEU A 209 7.04 31.15 17.27
N ARG A 210 5.75 31.46 17.13
CA ARG A 210 5.26 32.41 16.12
C ARG A 210 5.92 33.79 16.26
N LYS A 211 6.05 34.30 17.49
CA LYS A 211 6.74 35.60 17.74
C LYS A 211 8.21 35.53 17.30
N ARG A 212 8.92 34.44 17.56
CA ARG A 212 10.31 34.23 17.15
C ARG A 212 10.43 34.20 15.61
N ILE A 213 9.54 33.52 14.91
CA ILE A 213 9.53 33.49 13.44
C ILE A 213 9.25 34.86 12.85
N LEU A 214 8.27 35.59 13.40
CA LEU A 214 7.97 36.96 12.96
C LEU A 214 9.11 37.94 13.24
N ALA A 215 9.97 37.65 14.21
CA ALA A 215 11.20 38.37 14.49
C ALA A 215 12.38 37.99 13.57
N GLY A 216 12.20 37.07 12.65
CA GLY A 216 13.19 36.64 11.63
C GLY A 216 13.91 35.36 11.90
N GLU A 217 13.52 34.57 12.90
CA GLU A 217 14.09 33.26 13.14
C GLU A 217 13.56 32.25 12.11
N ASP A 218 14.43 31.34 11.66
CA ASP A 218 14.06 30.38 10.58
C ASP A 218 13.02 29.37 11.01
N PHE A 219 11.93 29.29 10.24
CA PHE A 219 10.82 28.38 10.50
C PHE A 219 11.25 26.91 10.49
N ALA A 220 12.07 26.50 9.51
CA ALA A 220 12.49 25.12 9.37
C ALA A 220 13.35 24.65 10.54
N THR A 221 14.21 25.50 11.04
CA THR A 221 15.03 25.26 12.24
C THR A 221 14.15 25.04 13.47
N LEU A 222 13.14 25.89 13.66
CA LEU A 222 12.19 25.76 14.79
C LEU A 222 11.29 24.52 14.62
N ALA A 223 10.89 24.18 13.39
CA ALA A 223 10.12 22.97 13.13
C ALA A 223 10.93 21.71 13.50
N LYS A 224 12.20 21.61 13.10
CA LYS A 224 13.08 20.49 13.48
C LYS A 224 13.25 20.37 14.99
N GLN A 225 13.30 21.46 15.71
CA GLN A 225 13.56 21.48 17.15
C GLN A 225 12.31 21.23 17.98
N PHE A 226 11.15 21.72 17.57
CA PHE A 226 9.94 21.77 18.40
C PHE A 226 8.76 21.00 17.84
N SER A 227 8.70 20.72 16.52
CA SER A 227 7.55 20.02 15.96
C SER A 227 7.49 18.57 16.44
N GLN A 228 6.30 18.17 16.88
CA GLN A 228 5.99 16.80 17.29
C GLN A 228 5.30 16.00 16.16
N ASP A 229 5.43 16.48 14.91
CA ASP A 229 5.02 15.70 13.74
C ASP A 229 6.20 14.89 13.19
N PRO A 230 6.23 13.55 13.41
CA PRO A 230 7.35 12.71 12.98
C PRO A 230 7.50 12.66 11.45
N GLY A 231 6.43 12.95 10.71
CA GLY A 231 6.42 12.89 9.25
C GLY A 231 7.13 14.08 8.59
N SER A 232 7.11 15.26 9.22
CA SER A 232 7.62 16.49 8.60
C SER A 232 8.68 17.24 9.42
N ALA A 233 8.82 16.97 10.72
CA ALA A 233 9.72 17.72 11.60
C ALA A 233 11.16 17.77 11.05
N GLU A 234 11.73 16.64 10.66
CA GLU A 234 13.10 16.52 10.11
C GLU A 234 13.25 17.26 8.77
N ALA A 235 12.17 17.37 8.00
CA ALA A 235 12.09 18.14 6.76
C ALA A 235 11.81 19.64 6.99
N GLY A 236 11.95 20.14 8.23
CA GLY A 236 11.65 21.53 8.56
C GLY A 236 10.15 21.85 8.58
N GLY A 237 9.33 20.86 8.79
CA GLY A 237 7.87 20.95 8.86
C GLY A 237 7.17 20.92 7.51
N GLU A 238 7.88 20.74 6.38
CA GLU A 238 7.32 20.77 5.04
C GLU A 238 6.50 19.51 4.74
N LEU A 239 5.29 19.71 4.23
CA LEU A 239 4.35 18.63 3.90
C LEU A 239 4.28 18.32 2.41
N GLY A 240 4.84 19.20 1.54
CA GLY A 240 4.68 19.09 0.10
C GLY A 240 3.34 19.65 -0.41
N PHE A 241 3.01 19.33 -1.66
CA PHE A 241 1.80 19.84 -2.31
C PHE A 241 0.58 18.98 -2.01
N PHE A 242 -0.51 19.62 -1.57
CA PHE A 242 -1.81 19.01 -1.31
C PHE A 242 -2.91 19.72 -2.11
N LYS A 243 -3.93 18.97 -2.50
CA LYS A 243 -5.18 19.48 -3.07
C LYS A 243 -6.18 19.78 -1.95
N LYS A 244 -7.21 20.55 -2.28
CA LYS A 244 -8.32 20.77 -1.35
C LYS A 244 -8.96 19.43 -0.95
N LYS A 245 -9.31 19.33 0.33
CA LYS A 245 -9.92 18.15 1.00
C LYS A 245 -8.95 16.98 1.29
N GLU A 246 -7.66 17.18 1.12
CA GLU A 246 -6.64 16.17 1.49
C GLU A 246 -6.11 16.38 2.91
N LEU A 247 -6.25 17.58 3.46
CA LEU A 247 -5.87 17.91 4.84
C LEU A 247 -7.11 18.14 5.72
N VAL A 248 -6.91 18.08 7.04
CA VAL A 248 -8.00 18.34 7.99
C VAL A 248 -8.59 19.74 7.80
N PRO A 249 -9.93 19.90 7.91
CA PRO A 249 -10.61 21.14 7.51
C PRO A 249 -10.08 22.40 8.18
N GLU A 250 -9.71 22.33 9.46
CA GLU A 250 -9.20 23.46 10.24
C GLU A 250 -7.84 23.93 9.71
N TYR A 251 -6.97 22.97 9.38
CA TYR A 251 -5.66 23.23 8.80
C TYR A 251 -5.80 23.84 7.41
N GLU A 252 -6.58 23.20 6.55
CA GLU A 252 -6.81 23.65 5.18
C GLU A 252 -7.41 25.06 5.15
N ALA A 253 -8.42 25.33 5.97
CA ALA A 253 -9.05 26.62 6.06
C ALA A 253 -8.06 27.74 6.47
N ALA A 254 -7.11 27.43 7.35
CA ALA A 254 -6.06 28.36 7.74
C ALA A 254 -5.03 28.55 6.61
N ALA A 255 -4.53 27.46 6.01
CA ALA A 255 -3.55 27.50 4.93
C ALA A 255 -4.06 28.26 3.70
N LEU A 256 -5.33 28.09 3.34
CA LEU A 256 -5.95 28.75 2.19
C LEU A 256 -6.14 30.27 2.36
N ARG A 257 -6.07 30.79 3.59
CA ARG A 257 -6.14 32.25 3.87
C ARG A 257 -4.78 32.94 3.81
N LEU A 258 -3.69 32.18 3.72
CA LEU A 258 -2.35 32.73 3.70
C LEU A 258 -1.91 33.12 2.29
N GLU A 259 -1.12 34.16 2.19
CA GLU A 259 -0.31 34.46 1.01
C GLU A 259 1.03 33.68 1.09
N PRO A 260 1.70 33.39 -0.04
CA PRO A 260 3.02 32.77 -0.02
C PRO A 260 4.00 33.49 0.90
N GLY A 261 4.63 32.75 1.81
CA GLY A 261 5.48 33.27 2.89
C GLY A 261 4.71 33.64 4.18
N GLY A 262 3.38 33.76 4.12
CA GLY A 262 2.54 34.12 5.26
C GLY A 262 2.48 33.01 6.33
N ILE A 263 2.29 33.42 7.59
CA ILE A 263 2.25 32.58 8.78
C ILE A 263 0.87 32.70 9.42
N SER A 264 0.24 31.56 9.74
CA SER A 264 -1.09 31.52 10.37
C SER A 264 -1.06 32.03 11.82
N ASN A 265 -2.24 32.26 12.38
CA ASN A 265 -2.42 32.15 13.82
C ASN A 265 -2.29 30.68 14.26
N VAL A 266 -2.15 30.42 15.56
CA VAL A 266 -2.21 29.08 16.11
C VAL A 266 -3.62 28.52 15.93
N ILE A 267 -3.75 27.40 15.23
CA ILE A 267 -5.00 26.68 15.01
C ILE A 267 -5.03 25.37 15.78
N GLU A 268 -6.22 24.92 16.16
CA GLU A 268 -6.44 23.64 16.80
C GLU A 268 -7.08 22.67 15.80
N SER A 269 -6.60 21.43 15.78
CA SER A 269 -7.18 20.30 15.04
C SER A 269 -7.27 19.06 15.94
N GLN A 270 -7.80 17.98 15.42
CA GLN A 270 -7.80 16.68 16.13
C GLN A 270 -6.40 16.14 16.46
N PHE A 271 -5.34 16.60 15.78
CA PHE A 271 -3.95 16.19 16.00
C PHE A 271 -3.19 17.06 17.01
N GLY A 272 -3.74 18.20 17.39
CA GLY A 272 -3.11 19.17 18.29
C GLY A 272 -3.16 20.60 17.76
N PHE A 273 -2.20 21.41 18.14
CA PHE A 273 -2.08 22.80 17.74
C PHE A 273 -1.04 22.96 16.63
N HIS A 274 -1.37 23.74 15.61
CA HIS A 274 -0.52 23.97 14.45
C HIS A 274 -0.20 25.43 14.27
N LEU A 275 1.03 25.70 13.88
CA LEU A 275 1.47 26.94 13.29
C LEU A 275 1.86 26.66 11.84
N ILE A 276 1.23 27.31 10.87
CA ILE A 276 1.33 26.98 9.45
C ILE A 276 2.00 28.13 8.71
N GLN A 277 2.87 27.80 7.77
CA GLN A 277 3.36 28.74 6.76
C GLN A 277 3.04 28.22 5.37
N LEU A 278 2.47 29.07 4.52
CA LEU A 278 2.28 28.78 3.10
C LEU A 278 3.60 29.03 2.36
N ILE A 279 4.15 28.00 1.71
CA ILE A 279 5.36 28.11 0.90
C ILE A 279 5.00 28.56 -0.51
N GLN A 280 4.08 27.85 -1.17
CA GLN A 280 3.75 28.06 -2.58
C GLN A 280 2.33 27.61 -2.91
N ARG A 281 1.73 28.24 -3.94
CA ARG A 281 0.50 27.76 -4.60
C ARG A 281 0.75 27.45 -6.06
N ARG A 282 0.09 26.36 -6.54
CA ARG A 282 0.07 25.97 -7.97
C ARG A 282 -1.35 25.61 -8.36
N GLY A 283 -2.09 26.55 -8.93
CA GLY A 283 -3.50 26.32 -9.29
C GLY A 283 -4.36 25.90 -8.10
N GLN A 284 -4.81 24.65 -8.05
CA GLN A 284 -5.62 24.09 -6.96
C GLN A 284 -4.78 23.43 -5.84
N GLU A 285 -3.47 23.37 -6.00
CA GLU A 285 -2.54 22.76 -5.05
C GLU A 285 -1.81 23.84 -4.24
N PHE A 286 -1.47 23.51 -3.00
CA PHE A 286 -0.73 24.37 -2.10
C PHE A 286 0.30 23.56 -1.31
N ASN A 287 1.52 24.14 -1.20
CA ASN A 287 2.59 23.58 -0.38
C ASN A 287 2.71 24.39 0.89
N THR A 288 2.72 23.69 2.04
CA THR A 288 2.83 24.29 3.37
C THR A 288 3.89 23.61 4.19
N ARG A 289 4.38 24.32 5.21
CA ARG A 289 5.12 23.73 6.32
C ARG A 289 4.45 24.10 7.63
N HIS A 290 4.61 23.24 8.65
CA HIS A 290 4.00 23.46 9.93
C HIS A 290 4.89 23.08 11.12
N ILE A 291 4.54 23.62 12.27
CA ILE A 291 5.01 23.16 13.59
C ILE A 291 3.77 22.63 14.31
N LEU A 292 3.81 21.36 14.69
CA LEU A 292 2.76 20.71 15.47
C LEU A 292 3.20 20.58 16.92
N ILE A 293 2.38 21.06 17.85
CA ILE A 293 2.52 20.78 19.28
C ILE A 293 1.27 20.06 19.76
N LYS A 294 1.47 18.87 20.28
CA LYS A 294 0.39 18.07 20.90
C LYS A 294 0.29 18.48 22.37
N PRO A 295 -0.91 18.81 22.89
CA PRO A 295 -1.07 19.03 24.31
C PRO A 295 -0.65 17.75 25.07
N ALA A 296 0.15 17.88 26.09
CA ALA A 296 0.53 16.74 26.92
C ALA A 296 -0.70 16.19 27.66
N THR A 297 -0.96 14.90 27.55
CA THR A 297 -2.03 14.22 28.31
C THR A 297 -1.54 13.91 29.71
N ALA A 298 -2.26 14.30 30.73
CA ALA A 298 -1.90 13.99 32.11
C ALA A 298 -2.42 12.58 32.50
N THR A 299 -1.76 11.96 33.48
CA THR A 299 -2.21 10.69 34.05
C THR A 299 -3.66 10.76 34.57
N VAL A 300 -4.08 11.91 35.04
CA VAL A 300 -5.46 12.17 35.51
C VAL A 300 -6.47 12.02 34.36
N ASP A 301 -6.13 12.55 33.17
CA ASP A 301 -7.03 12.49 32.00
C ASP A 301 -7.26 11.03 31.55
N VAL A 302 -6.21 10.19 31.61
CA VAL A 302 -6.30 8.75 31.33
C VAL A 302 -7.16 8.07 32.39
N GLN A 303 -7.00 8.43 33.67
CA GLN A 303 -7.78 7.86 34.78
C GLN A 303 -9.28 8.20 34.66
N GLU A 304 -9.63 9.42 34.22
CA GLU A 304 -11.03 9.80 33.97
C GLU A 304 -11.63 8.95 32.84
N ALA A 305 -10.90 8.75 31.74
CA ALA A 305 -11.32 7.89 30.65
C ALA A 305 -11.49 6.42 31.09
N MET A 306 -10.62 5.92 32.00
CA MET A 306 -10.76 4.58 32.58
C MET A 306 -12.04 4.45 33.39
N VAL A 307 -12.38 5.42 34.23
CA VAL A 307 -13.60 5.42 35.03
C VAL A 307 -14.86 5.49 34.15
N GLU A 308 -14.83 6.33 33.11
CA GLU A 308 -15.94 6.42 32.14
C GLU A 308 -16.16 5.07 31.43
N LEU A 309 -15.10 4.44 30.93
CA LEU A 309 -15.20 3.13 30.26
C LEU A 309 -15.61 2.01 31.21
N ASP A 310 -15.18 2.02 32.46
CA ASP A 310 -15.61 1.02 33.44
C ASP A 310 -17.11 1.17 33.77
N SER A 311 -17.61 2.41 33.78
CA SER A 311 -19.05 2.67 33.90
C SER A 311 -19.83 2.12 32.68
N ILE A 312 -19.33 2.34 31.47
CA ILE A 312 -19.93 1.78 30.22
C ILE A 312 -19.89 0.25 30.27
N ARG A 313 -18.76 -0.32 30.67
CA ARG A 313 -18.61 -1.77 30.86
C ARG A 313 -19.66 -2.32 31.82
N THR A 314 -19.87 -1.68 32.96
CA THR A 314 -20.86 -2.09 33.97
C THR A 314 -22.27 -2.10 33.38
N LEU A 315 -22.66 -1.06 32.63
CA LEU A 315 -23.98 -1.01 31.95
C LEU A 315 -24.17 -2.17 30.96
N ILE A 316 -23.07 -2.61 30.29
CA ILE A 316 -23.13 -3.74 29.35
C ILE A 316 -23.27 -5.06 30.13
N LEU A 317 -22.50 -5.23 31.19
CA LEU A 317 -22.54 -6.45 32.02
C LEU A 317 -23.91 -6.64 32.77
N GLU A 318 -24.59 -5.53 33.01
CA GLU A 318 -25.95 -5.52 33.61
C GLU A 318 -27.06 -5.64 32.56
N ASP A 319 -26.73 -5.92 31.30
CA ASP A 319 -27.65 -5.96 30.15
C ASP A 319 -28.50 -4.68 29.95
N SER A 320 -28.06 -3.55 30.52
CA SER A 320 -28.77 -2.26 30.37
C SER A 320 -28.58 -1.69 28.96
N ILE A 321 -27.46 -2.02 28.29
CA ILE A 321 -27.16 -1.65 26.92
C ILE A 321 -26.35 -2.78 26.25
N THR A 322 -26.60 -3.05 24.96
CA THR A 322 -25.78 -4.02 24.21
C THR A 322 -24.41 -3.43 23.88
N PHE A 323 -23.38 -4.28 23.77
CA PHE A 323 -22.02 -3.85 23.38
C PHE A 323 -22.04 -3.04 22.07
N ALA A 324 -22.76 -3.52 21.06
CA ALA A 324 -22.84 -2.85 19.74
C ALA A 324 -23.48 -1.45 19.85
N LYS A 325 -24.50 -1.28 20.68
CA LYS A 325 -25.13 0.02 20.91
C LYS A 325 -24.22 0.94 21.70
N ALA A 326 -23.54 0.45 22.74
CA ALA A 326 -22.55 1.21 23.49
C ALA A 326 -21.39 1.66 22.60
N ALA A 327 -20.87 0.79 21.71
CA ALA A 327 -19.85 1.14 20.74
C ALA A 327 -20.31 2.27 19.82
N LYS A 328 -21.50 2.15 19.24
CA LYS A 328 -22.06 3.16 18.34
C LYS A 328 -22.26 4.52 18.98
N ASP A 329 -22.84 4.54 20.18
CA ASP A 329 -23.30 5.78 20.81
C ASP A 329 -22.20 6.43 21.67
N LEU A 330 -21.28 5.64 22.25
CA LEU A 330 -20.34 6.09 23.28
C LEU A 330 -18.87 5.95 22.90
N SER A 331 -18.52 5.20 21.83
CA SER A 331 -17.10 5.07 21.41
C SER A 331 -16.63 6.29 20.64
N ASP A 332 -15.41 6.72 20.92
CA ASP A 332 -14.71 7.77 20.19
C ASP A 332 -13.99 7.24 18.94
N ASP A 333 -13.84 5.91 18.80
CA ASP A 333 -13.18 5.29 17.64
C ASP A 333 -14.11 5.24 16.43
N LYS A 334 -13.83 6.12 15.46
CA LYS A 334 -14.59 6.22 14.21
C LYS A 334 -14.45 5.01 13.30
N ASN A 335 -13.42 4.19 13.49
CA ASN A 335 -13.17 3.03 12.61
C ASN A 335 -14.06 1.84 12.96
N THR A 336 -14.44 1.69 14.23
CA THR A 336 -15.17 0.51 14.71
C THR A 336 -16.59 0.84 15.20
N LYS A 337 -16.87 2.06 15.65
CA LYS A 337 -18.17 2.40 16.28
C LYS A 337 -19.38 2.11 15.39
N ASP A 338 -19.32 2.41 14.10
CA ASP A 338 -20.42 2.22 13.17
C ASP A 338 -20.61 0.75 12.76
N ASN A 339 -19.63 -0.11 13.07
CA ASN A 339 -19.66 -1.56 12.89
C ASN A 339 -19.92 -2.30 14.23
N GLY A 340 -20.64 -1.67 15.15
CA GLY A 340 -20.93 -2.26 16.46
C GLY A 340 -19.71 -2.51 17.33
N GLY A 341 -18.63 -1.76 17.11
CA GLY A 341 -17.36 -1.90 17.82
C GLY A 341 -16.44 -3.00 17.29
N MET A 342 -16.85 -3.77 16.26
CA MET A 342 -16.09 -4.92 15.78
C MET A 342 -14.80 -4.50 15.05
N ILE A 343 -13.71 -5.15 15.42
CA ILE A 343 -12.40 -5.00 14.75
C ILE A 343 -12.43 -5.84 13.48
N VAL A 344 -12.09 -5.21 12.33
CA VAL A 344 -12.06 -5.86 11.02
C VAL A 344 -10.62 -5.87 10.51
N SER A 345 -10.15 -7.03 10.09
CA SER A 345 -8.84 -7.17 9.45
C SER A 345 -8.79 -6.35 8.15
N ARG A 346 -7.86 -5.41 8.06
CA ARG A 346 -7.66 -4.60 6.84
C ARG A 346 -7.22 -5.44 5.63
N ALA A 347 -6.57 -6.56 5.88
CA ALA A 347 -6.06 -7.43 4.82
C ALA A 347 -7.14 -8.32 4.22
N THR A 348 -8.07 -8.83 5.04
CA THR A 348 -9.05 -9.84 4.61
C THR A 348 -10.49 -9.36 4.62
N GLY A 349 -10.79 -8.22 5.27
CA GLY A 349 -12.15 -7.77 5.52
C GLY A 349 -12.93 -8.66 6.52
N SER A 350 -12.27 -9.66 7.14
CA SER A 350 -12.86 -10.56 8.12
C SER A 350 -12.88 -9.93 9.50
N THR A 351 -13.91 -10.26 10.31
CA THR A 351 -13.94 -9.94 11.75
C THR A 351 -13.12 -10.93 12.57
N TYR A 352 -12.74 -12.07 11.99
CA TYR A 352 -11.84 -13.03 12.62
C TYR A 352 -10.38 -12.68 12.31
N THR A 353 -9.56 -12.60 13.35
CA THR A 353 -8.12 -12.31 13.29
C THR A 353 -7.35 -13.49 13.88
N PRO A 354 -6.34 -14.04 13.16
CA PRO A 354 -5.43 -15.04 13.73
C PRO A 354 -4.76 -14.53 15.00
N MET A 355 -4.64 -15.40 16.01
CA MET A 355 -4.09 -15.02 17.32
C MET A 355 -2.68 -14.44 17.24
N ASP A 356 -1.86 -14.90 16.30
CA ASP A 356 -0.49 -14.41 16.04
C ASP A 356 -0.43 -13.03 15.37
N GLN A 357 -1.56 -12.53 14.87
CA GLN A 357 -1.70 -11.19 14.26
C GLN A 357 -2.41 -10.19 15.19
N VAL A 358 -2.85 -10.63 16.36
CA VAL A 358 -3.46 -9.73 17.35
C VAL A 358 -2.39 -8.85 17.98
N ASP A 359 -2.72 -7.56 18.18
CA ASP A 359 -1.87 -6.62 18.94
C ASP A 359 -1.41 -7.25 20.26
N PRO A 360 -0.10 -7.28 20.57
CA PRO A 360 0.41 -7.92 21.79
C PRO A 360 -0.26 -7.43 23.06
N SER A 361 -0.64 -6.15 23.14
CA SER A 361 -1.31 -5.60 24.33
C SER A 361 -2.75 -6.12 24.50
N ILE A 362 -3.42 -6.46 23.38
CA ILE A 362 -4.73 -7.11 23.40
C ILE A 362 -4.56 -8.61 23.69
N PHE A 363 -3.57 -9.24 23.06
CA PHE A 363 -3.31 -10.67 23.21
C PHE A 363 -3.22 -11.10 24.68
N PHE A 364 -2.41 -10.43 25.48
CA PHE A 364 -2.25 -10.75 26.91
C PHE A 364 -3.54 -10.60 27.72
N VAL A 365 -4.45 -9.75 27.28
CA VAL A 365 -5.75 -9.56 27.95
C VAL A 365 -6.71 -10.68 27.58
N ILE A 366 -6.85 -10.98 26.29
CA ILE A 366 -7.83 -11.96 25.81
C ILE A 366 -7.40 -13.42 26.06
N ASP A 367 -6.13 -13.67 26.37
CA ASP A 367 -5.63 -15.02 26.66
C ASP A 367 -6.34 -15.64 27.88
N THR A 368 -6.71 -14.79 28.84
CA THR A 368 -7.40 -15.21 30.09
C THR A 368 -8.94 -15.03 30.02
N MET A 369 -9.49 -14.53 28.90
CA MET A 369 -10.92 -14.26 28.74
C MET A 369 -11.63 -15.46 28.12
N GLU A 370 -12.90 -15.64 28.54
CA GLU A 370 -13.85 -16.54 27.89
C GLU A 370 -14.65 -15.80 26.81
N VAL A 371 -15.23 -16.57 25.88
CA VAL A 371 -16.11 -15.99 24.83
C VAL A 371 -17.33 -15.38 25.49
N GLY A 372 -17.58 -14.12 25.23
CA GLY A 372 -18.64 -13.32 25.86
C GLY A 372 -18.08 -12.29 26.85
N ASP A 373 -16.86 -12.41 27.30
CA ASP A 373 -16.26 -11.52 28.28
C ASP A 373 -15.90 -10.14 27.69
N ILE A 374 -15.93 -9.14 28.59
CA ILE A 374 -15.47 -7.77 28.31
C ILE A 374 -14.34 -7.44 29.28
N SER A 375 -13.20 -7.03 28.73
CA SER A 375 -12.03 -6.67 29.54
C SER A 375 -12.28 -5.49 30.47
N ARG A 376 -11.44 -5.32 31.47
CA ARG A 376 -11.31 -4.03 32.17
C ARG A 376 -10.74 -2.97 31.20
N PRO A 377 -10.92 -1.68 31.51
CA PRO A 377 -10.30 -0.61 30.74
C PRO A 377 -8.76 -0.74 30.66
N ILE A 378 -8.22 -0.63 29.44
CA ILE A 378 -6.80 -0.80 29.13
C ILE A 378 -6.30 0.49 28.50
N PRO A 379 -5.33 1.20 29.11
CA PRO A 379 -4.72 2.36 28.49
C PRO A 379 -3.82 1.92 27.32
N TYR A 380 -3.80 2.71 26.25
CA TYR A 380 -2.92 2.51 25.10
C TYR A 380 -2.71 3.83 24.33
N THR A 381 -1.68 3.86 23.50
CA THR A 381 -1.45 4.98 22.58
C THR A 381 -1.92 4.57 21.19
N THR A 382 -2.73 5.39 20.56
CA THR A 382 -3.24 5.17 19.20
C THR A 382 -2.13 5.33 18.14
N GLU A 383 -2.36 4.83 16.91
CA GLU A 383 -1.40 4.99 15.79
C GLU A 383 -1.05 6.45 15.50
N ASP A 384 -1.98 7.38 15.72
CA ASP A 384 -1.78 8.84 15.59
C ASP A 384 -1.18 9.51 16.85
N GLY A 385 -0.79 8.70 17.85
CA GLY A 385 -0.06 9.13 19.03
C GLY A 385 -0.91 9.80 20.11
N ARG A 386 -2.23 9.55 20.14
CA ARG A 386 -3.11 10.02 21.21
C ARG A 386 -3.20 8.99 22.34
N GLU A 387 -3.21 9.48 23.58
CA GLU A 387 -3.51 8.65 24.72
C GLU A 387 -5.00 8.29 24.75
N ALA A 388 -5.29 7.02 24.90
CA ALA A 388 -6.64 6.48 24.89
C ALA A 388 -6.79 5.32 25.85
N VAL A 389 -8.02 4.97 26.16
CA VAL A 389 -8.37 3.79 26.92
C VAL A 389 -9.38 2.98 26.12
N ARG A 390 -9.28 1.66 26.17
CA ARG A 390 -10.19 0.74 25.50
C ARG A 390 -10.68 -0.37 26.41
N ILE A 391 -11.87 -0.87 26.15
CA ILE A 391 -12.34 -2.18 26.62
C ILE A 391 -12.45 -3.09 25.41
N ILE A 392 -12.08 -4.37 25.59
CA ILE A 392 -12.09 -5.40 24.55
C ILE A 392 -13.21 -6.39 24.85
N TYR A 393 -14.02 -6.69 23.85
CA TYR A 393 -15.03 -7.73 23.88
C TYR A 393 -14.55 -8.94 23.09
N LEU A 394 -14.41 -10.10 23.74
CA LEU A 394 -14.12 -11.36 23.09
C LEU A 394 -15.42 -12.01 22.62
N LYS A 395 -15.84 -11.71 21.40
CA LYS A 395 -17.09 -12.19 20.83
C LYS A 395 -17.01 -13.65 20.38
N GLY A 396 -15.84 -14.08 19.89
CA GLY A 396 -15.63 -15.43 19.41
C GLY A 396 -14.17 -15.85 19.50
N LYS A 397 -13.94 -17.14 19.68
CA LYS A 397 -12.61 -17.76 19.66
C LYS A 397 -12.74 -19.14 19.01
N SER A 398 -12.01 -19.36 17.91
CA SER A 398 -11.94 -20.67 17.29
C SER A 398 -10.83 -21.51 17.90
N THR A 399 -11.01 -22.81 17.92
CA THR A 399 -9.90 -23.74 18.23
C THR A 399 -9.08 -23.98 16.98
N PRO A 400 -7.76 -24.23 17.12
CA PRO A 400 -6.95 -24.64 15.97
C PRO A 400 -7.52 -25.91 15.34
N HIS A 401 -7.64 -25.93 14.00
CA HIS A 401 -8.23 -27.07 13.31
C HIS A 401 -7.77 -27.15 11.85
N LEU A 402 -7.86 -28.34 11.27
CA LEU A 402 -7.80 -28.51 9.82
C LEU A 402 -9.07 -27.96 9.18
N ALA A 403 -8.95 -27.36 8.02
CA ALA A 403 -10.07 -26.84 7.26
C ALA A 403 -11.24 -27.81 7.23
N ASN A 404 -12.45 -27.33 7.52
CA ASN A 404 -13.66 -28.12 7.47
C ASN A 404 -14.88 -27.28 6.99
N LEU A 405 -15.88 -27.97 6.43
CA LEU A 405 -17.04 -27.30 5.85
C LEU A 405 -17.99 -26.67 6.87
N LYS A 406 -17.86 -26.98 8.16
CA LYS A 406 -18.72 -26.41 9.19
C LYS A 406 -18.26 -25.01 9.60
N ASP A 407 -16.95 -24.89 9.85
CA ASP A 407 -16.39 -23.67 10.45
C ASP A 407 -15.81 -22.74 9.35
N ASP A 408 -15.33 -23.30 8.22
CA ASP A 408 -14.63 -22.56 7.16
C ASP A 408 -15.41 -22.44 5.86
N TYR A 409 -16.73 -22.68 5.87
CA TYR A 409 -17.55 -22.74 4.65
C TYR A 409 -17.32 -21.53 3.72
N GLN A 410 -17.28 -20.32 4.27
CA GLN A 410 -17.13 -19.10 3.46
C GLN A 410 -15.75 -19.05 2.79
N ARG A 411 -14.68 -19.43 3.48
CA ARG A 411 -13.32 -19.49 2.94
C ARG A 411 -13.22 -20.52 1.82
N ILE A 412 -13.76 -21.71 2.08
CA ILE A 412 -13.79 -22.81 1.10
C ILE A 412 -14.64 -22.42 -0.11
N SER A 413 -15.77 -21.74 0.11
CA SER A 413 -16.63 -21.21 -0.95
C SER A 413 -15.92 -20.19 -1.82
N ASN A 414 -15.18 -19.25 -1.19
CA ASN A 414 -14.39 -18.25 -1.91
C ASN A 414 -13.26 -18.91 -2.73
N ALA A 415 -12.58 -19.92 -2.16
CA ALA A 415 -11.55 -20.68 -2.88
C ALA A 415 -12.13 -21.46 -4.07
N ALA A 416 -13.26 -22.14 -3.87
CA ALA A 416 -13.99 -22.82 -4.93
C ALA A 416 -14.46 -21.87 -6.04
N LEU A 417 -14.92 -20.68 -5.68
CA LEU A 417 -15.30 -19.63 -6.63
C LEU A 417 -14.09 -19.12 -7.41
N ALA A 418 -12.97 -18.90 -6.75
CA ALA A 418 -11.73 -18.46 -7.39
C ALA A 418 -11.24 -19.51 -8.41
N GLU A 419 -11.22 -20.80 -8.05
CA GLU A 419 -10.88 -21.90 -8.98
C GLU A 419 -11.85 -21.94 -10.17
N LYS A 420 -13.16 -21.82 -9.90
CA LYS A 420 -14.18 -21.84 -10.97
C LYS A 420 -14.03 -20.64 -11.92
N ARG A 421 -13.70 -19.47 -11.39
CA ARG A 421 -13.40 -18.27 -12.20
C ARG A 421 -12.14 -18.46 -13.04
N SER A 422 -11.07 -19.01 -12.46
CA SER A 422 -9.85 -19.34 -13.22
C SER A 422 -10.18 -20.28 -14.39
N LYS A 423 -10.90 -21.37 -14.14
CA LYS A 423 -11.35 -22.31 -15.19
C LYS A 423 -12.23 -21.65 -16.26
N ALA A 424 -13.04 -20.67 -15.87
CA ALA A 424 -13.86 -19.94 -16.83
C ALA A 424 -13.01 -19.01 -17.72
N VAL A 425 -11.98 -18.39 -17.15
CA VAL A 425 -11.00 -17.59 -17.90
C VAL A 425 -10.19 -18.49 -18.84
N ASP A 426 -9.68 -19.64 -18.38
CA ASP A 426 -8.95 -20.61 -19.21
C ASP A 426 -9.79 -21.15 -20.37
N LYS A 427 -11.08 -21.42 -20.10
CA LYS A 427 -12.04 -21.83 -21.15
C LYS A 427 -12.23 -20.70 -22.15
N TRP A 428 -12.43 -19.49 -21.69
CA TRP A 428 -12.60 -18.34 -22.54
C TRP A 428 -11.37 -18.11 -23.45
N PHE A 429 -10.14 -18.28 -22.93
CA PHE A 429 -8.93 -18.20 -23.74
C PHE A 429 -8.94 -19.20 -24.90
N ARG A 430 -9.23 -20.47 -24.62
CA ARG A 430 -9.31 -21.53 -25.67
C ARG A 430 -10.35 -21.23 -26.72
N GLU A 431 -11.49 -20.65 -26.34
CA GLU A 431 -12.56 -20.30 -27.26
C GLU A 431 -12.26 -19.07 -28.11
N ASN A 432 -11.41 -18.15 -27.62
CA ASN A 432 -11.16 -16.87 -28.27
C ASN A 432 -9.80 -16.76 -28.97
N ILE A 433 -8.83 -17.63 -28.68
CA ILE A 433 -7.48 -17.54 -29.26
C ILE A 433 -7.49 -17.61 -30.79
N GLY A 434 -8.39 -18.36 -31.39
CA GLY A 434 -8.56 -18.47 -32.83
C GLY A 434 -9.28 -17.29 -33.48
N THR A 435 -9.74 -16.30 -32.70
CA THR A 435 -10.48 -15.12 -33.21
C THR A 435 -9.60 -13.89 -33.42
N VAL A 436 -8.33 -13.98 -33.09
CA VAL A 436 -7.32 -12.91 -33.22
C VAL A 436 -6.14 -13.37 -34.05
N PHE A 437 -5.45 -12.43 -34.71
CA PHE A 437 -4.21 -12.74 -35.41
C PHE A 437 -3.06 -12.92 -34.41
N ILE A 438 -2.36 -14.06 -34.47
CA ILE A 438 -1.23 -14.35 -33.60
C ILE A 438 -0.01 -14.72 -34.44
N GLU A 439 1.11 -14.04 -34.23
CA GLU A 439 2.40 -14.35 -34.79
C GLU A 439 3.42 -14.50 -33.64
N ILE A 440 4.22 -15.57 -33.65
CA ILE A 440 5.16 -15.93 -32.58
C ILE A 440 6.50 -16.28 -33.17
N ASP A 441 7.57 -15.71 -32.59
CA ASP A 441 8.95 -16.03 -32.94
C ASP A 441 9.22 -17.54 -32.75
N PRO A 442 9.90 -18.21 -33.69
CA PRO A 442 10.20 -19.65 -33.60
C PRO A 442 10.85 -20.09 -32.29
N GLU A 443 11.62 -19.21 -31.63
CA GLU A 443 12.25 -19.49 -30.33
C GLU A 443 11.23 -19.83 -29.23
N TYR A 444 10.03 -19.21 -29.27
CA TYR A 444 8.98 -19.34 -28.25
C TYR A 444 7.84 -20.30 -28.62
N GLN A 445 7.83 -20.82 -29.86
CA GLN A 445 6.77 -21.76 -30.33
C GLN A 445 6.79 -23.10 -29.57
N GLY A 446 7.94 -23.48 -28.98
CA GLY A 446 8.08 -24.71 -28.18
C GLY A 446 7.57 -24.63 -26.75
N CYS A 447 7.09 -23.47 -26.27
CA CYS A 447 6.62 -23.32 -24.90
C CYS A 447 5.33 -24.16 -24.65
N GLU A 448 5.39 -25.11 -23.69
CA GLU A 448 4.26 -26.03 -23.40
C GLU A 448 2.99 -25.29 -22.98
N GLY A 449 3.10 -24.25 -22.16
CA GLY A 449 1.95 -23.45 -21.73
C GLY A 449 1.21 -22.78 -22.90
N LEU A 450 1.93 -22.41 -23.95
CA LEU A 450 1.35 -21.85 -25.16
C LEU A 450 0.65 -22.92 -26.00
N GLN A 451 1.23 -24.13 -26.12
CA GLN A 451 0.63 -25.24 -26.84
C GLN A 451 -0.70 -25.68 -26.21
N GLN A 452 -0.79 -25.65 -24.87
CA GLN A 452 -2.05 -25.91 -24.15
C GLN A 452 -3.13 -24.83 -24.36
N LEU A 453 -2.73 -23.59 -24.63
CA LEU A 453 -3.66 -22.51 -24.97
C LEU A 453 -4.15 -22.59 -26.41
N MET A 454 -3.33 -23.15 -27.31
CA MET A 454 -3.64 -23.25 -28.76
C MET A 454 -4.37 -24.54 -29.15
N GLN A 455 -4.49 -25.52 -28.25
CA GLN A 455 -5.29 -26.74 -28.38
C GLN A 455 -6.69 -26.55 -27.78
#